data_562b65a0d2e911e5e4925e5416899b94
#
_entry.id   562b65a0d2e911e5e4925e5416899b94
#
_cell.length_a   1.000
_cell.length_b   1.000
_cell.length_c   1.000
_cell.angle_alpha   90.00
_cell.angle_beta   90.00
_cell.angle_gamma   90.00
#
_symmetry.space_group_name_H-M   'P 1'
#
loop_
_entity.id
_entity.type
_entity.pdbx_description
1 polymer ?
#
loop_
_entity_poly.entity_id
_entity_poly.type
_entity_poly.pdbx_seq_one_letter_code
_entity_poly.pdbx_strand_id
1 'polypeptide(L)'
;HIPVRVSSFCSLRGYTVLRVLKHFKDKQWQGVNQYFASGWNRDGLALRAAGDLLDFDPGPAPRHLLILLTDASPNDSRRIPPSPENPLGRDYGGPYGVDDTAAEVRDLRRKGIQVSAVFMGENSSIPAAERVYGKNLARIRGMDQLARAAGQLIQHEIRALGD
;
A
#
# COMPACT_ATOMS: atom_id res chain seq x y z
N HIS A 1 6.17 3.59 -22.14
CA HIS A 1 5.31 2.63 -21.42
C HIS A 1 5.87 2.41 -20.03
N ILE A 2 5.04 2.62 -18.99
CA ILE A 2 5.43 2.38 -17.60
C ILE A 2 4.98 0.95 -17.23
N PRO A 3 5.90 0.07 -16.81
CA PRO A 3 5.54 -1.25 -16.32
C PRO A 3 4.72 -1.13 -15.02
N VAL A 4 3.60 -1.83 -14.94
CA VAL A 4 2.71 -1.75 -13.77
C VAL A 4 2.44 -3.14 -13.23
N ARG A 5 2.63 -3.33 -11.92
CA ARG A 5 2.12 -4.46 -11.13
C ARG A 5 0.93 -3.98 -10.31
N VAL A 6 -0.11 -4.79 -10.24
CA VAL A 6 -1.27 -4.53 -9.39
C VAL A 6 -1.42 -5.67 -8.41
N SER A 7 -1.54 -5.34 -7.15
CA SER A 7 -1.77 -6.31 -6.08
C SER A 7 -2.92 -5.86 -5.18
N SER A 8 -3.62 -6.81 -4.62
CA SER A 8 -4.54 -6.58 -3.51
C SER A 8 -3.99 -7.22 -2.24
N PHE A 9 -4.41 -6.73 -1.09
CA PHE A 9 -4.02 -7.32 0.17
C PHE A 9 -5.23 -7.43 1.11
N CYS A 10 -5.15 -8.38 2.01
CA CYS A 10 -6.05 -8.52 3.14
C CYS A 10 -5.31 -9.21 4.30
N SER A 11 -5.89 -9.20 5.48
CA SER A 11 -5.43 -9.99 6.61
C SER A 11 -6.32 -11.21 6.80
N LEU A 12 -5.70 -12.37 6.85
CA LEU A 12 -6.36 -13.63 7.15
C LEU A 12 -5.73 -14.23 8.41
N ARG A 13 -6.50 -14.32 9.49
CA ARG A 13 -6.02 -14.83 10.78
C ARG A 13 -4.73 -14.14 11.26
N GLY A 14 -4.62 -12.82 10.98
CA GLY A 14 -3.46 -12.00 11.35
C GLY A 14 -2.26 -12.08 10.42
N TYR A 15 -2.31 -12.92 9.42
CA TYR A 15 -1.31 -12.95 8.35
C TYR A 15 -1.75 -12.08 7.19
N THR A 16 -0.84 -11.30 6.66
CA THR A 16 -1.10 -10.56 5.42
C THR A 16 -1.00 -11.49 4.22
N VAL A 17 -2.05 -11.47 3.41
CA VAL A 17 -2.10 -12.12 2.11
C VAL A 17 -1.97 -11.06 1.04
N LEU A 18 -0.87 -11.05 0.29
CA LEU A 18 -0.69 -10.20 -0.88
C LEU A 18 -0.96 -11.01 -2.14
N ARG A 19 -2.01 -10.64 -2.87
CA ARG A 19 -2.40 -11.31 -4.12
C ARG A 19 -2.02 -10.46 -5.31
N VAL A 20 -1.15 -10.97 -6.18
CA VAL A 20 -0.82 -10.30 -7.44
C VAL A 20 -1.95 -10.51 -8.44
N LEU A 21 -2.56 -9.43 -8.89
CA LEU A 21 -3.66 -9.40 -9.87
C LEU A 21 -3.14 -9.17 -11.28
N LYS A 22 -2.01 -8.48 -11.41
CA LYS A 22 -1.30 -8.22 -12.66
C LYS A 22 0.20 -8.15 -12.40
N HIS A 23 0.98 -8.90 -13.13
CA HIS A 23 2.44 -8.82 -13.12
C HIS A 23 2.96 -7.76 -14.11
N PHE A 24 4.22 -7.33 -13.94
CA PHE A 24 4.86 -6.35 -14.84
C PHE A 24 4.84 -6.78 -16.31
N LYS A 25 4.98 -8.07 -16.56
CA LYS A 25 5.05 -8.65 -17.92
C LYS A 25 3.68 -8.88 -18.55
N ASP A 26 2.59 -8.84 -17.79
CA ASP A 26 1.26 -9.10 -18.31
C ASP A 26 0.79 -7.94 -19.18
N LYS A 27 0.33 -8.26 -20.38
CA LYS A 27 -0.25 -7.27 -21.29
C LYS A 27 -1.73 -7.00 -20.99
N GLN A 28 -2.41 -7.96 -20.34
CA GLN A 28 -3.84 -7.91 -20.06
C GLN A 28 -4.12 -7.55 -18.62
N TRP A 29 -5.27 -6.95 -18.37
CA TRP A 29 -5.73 -6.47 -17.06
C TRP A 29 -6.84 -7.35 -16.46
N GLN A 30 -7.06 -8.53 -17.01
CA GLN A 30 -8.16 -9.41 -16.61
C GLN A 30 -8.16 -9.78 -15.13
N GLY A 31 -6.99 -9.99 -14.54
CA GLY A 31 -6.85 -10.29 -13.11
C GLY A 31 -7.37 -9.17 -12.19
N VAL A 32 -7.27 -7.91 -12.62
CA VAL A 32 -7.74 -6.76 -11.84
C VAL A 32 -9.25 -6.76 -11.68
N ASN A 33 -9.98 -7.22 -12.70
CA ASN A 33 -11.44 -7.32 -12.65
C ASN A 33 -11.96 -8.42 -11.71
N GLN A 34 -11.08 -9.28 -11.21
CA GLN A 34 -11.41 -10.33 -10.24
C GLN A 34 -11.24 -9.86 -8.80
N TYR A 35 -10.85 -8.61 -8.57
CA TYR A 35 -10.73 -8.05 -7.24
C TYR A 35 -12.10 -7.84 -6.61
N PHE A 36 -12.20 -8.20 -5.34
CA PHE A 36 -13.29 -7.80 -4.45
C PHE A 36 -12.71 -7.49 -3.07
N ALA A 37 -13.26 -6.49 -2.42
CA ALA A 37 -12.86 -6.12 -1.08
C ALA A 37 -13.34 -7.16 -0.07
N SER A 38 -12.47 -7.65 0.78
CA SER A 38 -12.83 -8.62 1.82
C SER A 38 -11.83 -8.61 2.97
N GLY A 39 -12.34 -8.97 4.15
CA GLY A 39 -11.51 -9.22 5.32
C GLY A 39 -11.02 -7.96 6.02
N TRP A 40 -10.04 -8.17 6.86
CA TRP A 40 -9.33 -7.15 7.63
C TRP A 40 -8.07 -6.70 6.88
N ASN A 41 -7.40 -5.65 7.36
CA ASN A 41 -6.18 -5.15 6.74
C ASN A 41 -5.11 -4.79 7.78
N ARG A 42 -3.87 -5.20 7.48
CA ARG A 42 -2.65 -4.81 8.19
C ARG A 42 -1.76 -4.10 7.18
N ASP A 43 -1.98 -2.81 7.01
CA ASP A 43 -1.36 -2.01 5.95
C ASP A 43 0.17 -2.03 6.02
N GLY A 44 0.75 -1.94 7.22
CA GLY A 44 2.20 -2.01 7.40
C GLY A 44 2.78 -3.35 6.91
N LEU A 45 2.16 -4.47 7.29
CA LEU A 45 2.61 -5.79 6.80
C LEU A 45 2.39 -5.96 5.30
N ALA A 46 1.34 -5.36 4.73
CA ALA A 46 1.11 -5.38 3.30
C ALA A 46 2.18 -4.60 2.53
N LEU A 47 2.60 -3.45 3.06
CA LEU A 47 3.68 -2.64 2.51
C LEU A 47 5.02 -3.39 2.58
N ARG A 48 5.33 -4.06 3.70
CA ARG A 48 6.50 -4.92 3.84
C ARG A 48 6.49 -6.03 2.79
N ALA A 49 5.39 -6.78 2.70
CA ALA A 49 5.25 -7.86 1.71
C ALA A 49 5.38 -7.34 0.26
N ALA A 50 4.88 -6.13 -0.04
CA ALA A 50 5.06 -5.52 -1.35
C ALA A 50 6.53 -5.15 -1.63
N GLY A 51 7.25 -4.67 -0.61
CA GLY A 51 8.70 -4.43 -0.69
C GLY A 51 9.49 -5.71 -0.94
N ASP A 52 9.24 -6.74 -0.12
CA ASP A 52 9.89 -8.05 -0.27
C ASP A 52 9.63 -8.66 -1.66
N LEU A 53 8.41 -8.47 -2.19
CA LEU A 53 8.08 -8.92 -3.53
C LEU A 53 8.85 -8.13 -4.61
N LEU A 54 9.13 -6.84 -4.40
CA LEU A 54 9.98 -6.05 -5.29
C LEU A 54 11.45 -6.46 -5.21
N ASP A 55 11.94 -6.83 -4.03
CA ASP A 55 13.29 -7.36 -3.85
C ASP A 55 13.46 -8.70 -4.59
N PHE A 56 12.41 -9.54 -4.62
CA PHE A 56 12.41 -10.83 -5.31
C PHE A 56 12.20 -10.70 -6.83
N ASP A 57 11.27 -9.86 -7.27
CA ASP A 57 10.92 -9.61 -8.68
C ASP A 57 10.79 -8.10 -8.93
N PRO A 58 11.94 -7.41 -9.13
CA PRO A 58 11.95 -5.95 -9.28
C PRO A 58 11.31 -5.46 -10.58
N GLY A 59 11.10 -6.36 -11.54
CA GLY A 59 10.63 -5.96 -12.86
C GLY A 59 11.72 -5.26 -13.68
N PRO A 60 11.36 -4.60 -14.80
CA PRO A 60 12.33 -4.06 -15.74
C PRO A 60 12.84 -2.64 -15.41
N ALA A 61 12.25 -1.96 -14.41
CA ALA A 61 12.58 -0.58 -14.09
C ALA A 61 13.57 -0.48 -12.93
N PRO A 62 14.55 0.46 -12.99
CA PRO A 62 15.54 0.63 -11.92
C PRO A 62 14.98 1.36 -10.68
N ARG A 63 13.83 1.97 -10.78
CA ARG A 63 13.15 2.72 -9.69
C ARG A 63 11.71 2.29 -9.57
N HIS A 64 11.20 2.32 -8.34
CA HIS A 64 9.86 1.86 -8.03
C HIS A 64 9.05 2.97 -7.36
N LEU A 65 7.82 3.13 -7.82
CA LEU A 65 6.78 3.92 -7.17
C LEU A 65 5.67 2.95 -6.74
N LEU A 66 5.43 2.88 -5.44
CA LEU A 66 4.32 2.15 -4.86
C LEU A 66 3.19 3.13 -4.54
N ILE A 67 2.02 2.91 -5.12
CA ILE A 67 0.83 3.71 -4.83
C ILE A 67 -0.18 2.83 -4.11
N LEU A 68 -0.49 3.18 -2.88
CA LEU A 68 -1.49 2.49 -2.07
C LEU A 68 -2.86 3.17 -2.22
N LEU A 69 -3.89 2.39 -2.50
CA LEU A 69 -5.28 2.84 -2.39
C LEU A 69 -5.77 2.47 -1.00
N THR A 70 -6.14 3.45 -0.17
CA THR A 70 -6.42 3.23 1.25
C THR A 70 -7.41 4.23 1.82
N ASP A 71 -8.14 3.79 2.85
CA ASP A 71 -8.93 4.65 3.74
C ASP A 71 -8.13 5.07 4.99
N ALA A 72 -6.85 4.67 5.08
CA ALA A 72 -5.94 4.91 6.20
C ALA A 72 -6.49 4.41 7.55
N SER A 73 -7.28 3.36 7.53
CA SER A 73 -7.89 2.74 8.71
C SER A 73 -7.43 1.28 8.85
N PRO A 74 -6.14 1.02 9.10
CA PRO A 74 -5.66 -0.34 9.28
C PRO A 74 -6.35 -0.98 10.48
N ASN A 75 -6.98 -2.13 10.26
CA ASN A 75 -7.76 -2.80 11.28
C ASN A 75 -7.75 -4.32 11.11
N ASP A 76 -7.26 -5.00 12.14
CA ASP A 76 -7.39 -6.45 12.30
C ASP A 76 -7.59 -6.76 13.79
N SER A 77 -8.85 -6.86 14.19
CA SER A 77 -9.26 -7.13 15.58
C SER A 77 -9.05 -8.58 16.01
N ARG A 78 -8.59 -9.46 15.12
CA ARG A 78 -8.32 -10.85 15.50
C ARG A 78 -7.04 -10.95 16.30
N ARG A 79 -7.17 -11.30 17.57
CA ARG A 79 -6.03 -11.62 18.42
C ARG A 79 -5.34 -12.88 17.92
N ILE A 80 -4.07 -12.72 17.60
CA ILE A 80 -3.18 -13.83 17.36
C ILE A 80 -2.28 -13.91 18.58
N PRO A 81 -2.18 -15.06 19.24
CA PRO A 81 -1.24 -15.21 20.36
C PRO A 81 0.17 -14.82 19.91
N PRO A 82 0.94 -14.09 20.72
CA PRO A 82 2.34 -13.83 20.43
C PRO A 82 3.10 -15.15 20.30
N SER A 83 3.92 -15.25 19.26
CA SER A 83 4.89 -16.34 19.12
C SER A 83 6.22 -15.76 18.63
N PRO A 84 7.33 -16.50 18.69
CA PRO A 84 8.61 -16.03 18.13
C PRO A 84 8.49 -15.64 16.65
N GLU A 85 7.63 -16.34 15.89
CA GLU A 85 7.41 -16.11 14.48
C GLU A 85 6.39 -14.99 14.23
N ASN A 86 5.55 -14.66 15.23
CA ASN A 86 4.53 -13.63 15.16
C ASN A 86 4.48 -12.79 16.44
N PRO A 87 5.43 -11.87 16.61
CA PRO A 87 5.49 -11.02 17.80
C PRO A 87 4.32 -10.00 17.88
N LEU A 88 3.58 -9.82 16.80
CA LEU A 88 2.43 -8.91 16.69
C LEU A 88 1.12 -9.55 17.16
N GLY A 89 1.14 -10.47 18.10
CA GLY A 89 -0.02 -11.18 18.65
C GLY A 89 -1.02 -10.34 19.42
N ARG A 90 -1.30 -9.12 18.98
CA ARG A 90 -2.31 -8.20 19.52
C ARG A 90 -3.20 -7.66 18.40
N ASP A 91 -4.31 -7.06 18.81
CA ASP A 91 -5.18 -6.36 17.88
C ASP A 91 -4.37 -5.30 17.11
N TYR A 92 -4.54 -5.29 15.80
CA TYR A 92 -3.88 -4.35 14.91
C TYR A 92 -4.90 -3.29 14.50
N GLY A 93 -4.75 -2.08 14.98
CA GLY A 93 -5.69 -1.01 14.68
C GLY A 93 -5.35 0.28 15.43
N GLY A 94 -6.13 1.31 15.18
CA GLY A 94 -5.96 2.63 15.79
C GLY A 94 -4.55 3.18 15.64
N PRO A 95 -4.02 3.88 16.67
CA PRO A 95 -2.68 4.48 16.61
C PRO A 95 -1.57 3.47 16.32
N TYR A 96 -1.71 2.24 16.85
CA TYR A 96 -0.70 1.20 16.65
C TYR A 96 -0.58 0.79 15.18
N GLY A 97 -1.71 0.52 14.51
CA GLY A 97 -1.69 0.16 13.08
C GLY A 97 -1.19 1.31 12.20
N VAL A 98 -1.54 2.55 12.56
CA VAL A 98 -1.05 3.75 11.86
C VAL A 98 0.46 3.91 12.04
N ASP A 99 0.99 3.71 13.24
CA ASP A 99 2.42 3.85 13.53
C ASP A 99 3.25 2.77 12.83
N ASP A 100 2.76 1.53 12.84
CA ASP A 100 3.38 0.42 12.11
C ASP A 100 3.41 0.71 10.59
N THR A 101 2.29 1.15 10.03
CA THR A 101 2.20 1.54 8.62
C THR A 101 3.17 2.67 8.28
N ALA A 102 3.26 3.69 9.14
CA ALA A 102 4.19 4.80 8.96
C ALA A 102 5.66 4.36 9.05
N ALA A 103 5.97 3.38 9.89
CA ALA A 103 7.30 2.80 9.97
C ALA A 103 7.67 2.09 8.66
N GLU A 104 6.79 1.25 8.13
CA GLU A 104 7.03 0.54 6.87
C GLU A 104 7.17 1.49 5.68
N VAL A 105 6.37 2.56 5.61
CA VAL A 105 6.53 3.60 4.57
C VAL A 105 7.92 4.23 4.64
N ARG A 106 8.41 4.56 5.86
CA ARG A 106 9.77 5.10 6.02
C ARG A 106 10.84 4.12 5.60
N ASP A 107 10.67 2.83 5.91
CA ASP A 107 11.63 1.78 5.58
C ASP A 107 11.71 1.56 4.07
N LEU A 108 10.59 1.50 3.38
CA LEU A 108 10.53 1.41 1.93
C LEU A 108 11.20 2.62 1.26
N ARG A 109 10.93 3.83 1.76
CA ARG A 109 11.56 5.05 1.24
C ARG A 109 13.08 5.05 1.45
N ARG A 110 13.59 4.53 2.59
CA ARG A 110 15.03 4.34 2.83
C ARG A 110 15.67 3.34 1.87
N LYS A 111 14.91 2.34 1.41
CA LYS A 111 15.32 1.40 0.35
C LYS A 111 15.25 2.00 -1.06
N GLY A 112 14.86 3.27 -1.21
CA GLY A 112 14.74 3.93 -2.51
C GLY A 112 13.41 3.67 -3.24
N ILE A 113 12.45 3.02 -2.58
CA ILE A 113 11.10 2.82 -3.11
C ILE A 113 10.25 4.03 -2.73
N GLN A 114 9.79 4.80 -3.71
CA GLN A 114 8.85 5.88 -3.44
C GLN A 114 7.50 5.33 -3.06
N VAL A 115 6.91 5.85 -1.97
CA VAL A 115 5.60 5.42 -1.49
C VAL A 115 4.66 6.62 -1.44
N SER A 116 3.57 6.51 -2.18
CA SER A 116 2.49 7.51 -2.24
C SER A 116 1.14 6.82 -1.98
N ALA A 117 0.13 7.58 -1.61
CA ALA A 117 -1.20 7.04 -1.43
C ALA A 117 -2.28 7.86 -2.13
N VAL A 118 -3.29 7.16 -2.64
CA VAL A 118 -4.59 7.74 -2.97
C VAL A 118 -5.54 7.40 -1.82
N PHE A 119 -5.94 8.42 -1.09
CA PHE A 119 -6.78 8.31 0.09
C PHE A 119 -8.25 8.53 -0.26
N MET A 120 -9.06 7.55 0.09
CA MET A 120 -10.52 7.58 -0.04
C MET A 120 -11.15 7.10 1.28
N GLY A 121 -11.04 7.93 2.30
CA GLY A 121 -11.54 7.65 3.65
C GLY A 121 -12.33 8.82 4.22
N GLU A 122 -12.83 8.62 5.41
CA GLU A 122 -13.55 9.64 6.17
C GLU A 122 -12.64 10.79 6.61
N ASN A 123 -13.24 11.94 6.92
CA ASN A 123 -12.50 13.10 7.42
C ASN A 123 -11.73 12.80 8.72
N SER A 124 -12.28 11.94 9.57
CA SER A 124 -11.67 11.49 10.82
C SER A 124 -10.34 10.74 10.62
N SER A 125 -10.14 10.12 9.45
CA SER A 125 -8.91 9.38 9.11
C SER A 125 -7.84 10.22 8.42
N ILE A 126 -8.13 11.50 8.10
CA ILE A 126 -7.14 12.40 7.46
C ILE A 126 -5.85 12.52 8.27
N PRO A 127 -5.88 12.76 9.60
CA PRO A 127 -4.63 12.88 10.37
C PRO A 127 -3.78 11.61 10.33
N ALA A 128 -4.41 10.43 10.28
CA ALA A 128 -3.72 9.15 10.12
C ALA A 128 -3.05 9.04 8.74
N ALA A 129 -3.78 9.38 7.67
CA ALA A 129 -3.25 9.38 6.31
C ALA A 129 -2.07 10.33 6.15
N GLU A 130 -2.18 11.55 6.67
CA GLU A 130 -1.10 12.55 6.66
C GLU A 130 0.13 12.11 7.47
N ARG A 131 -0.09 11.47 8.63
CA ARG A 131 0.99 10.91 9.45
C ARG A 131 1.77 9.83 8.72
N VAL A 132 1.09 8.98 7.94
CA VAL A 132 1.70 7.86 7.20
C VAL A 132 2.41 8.36 5.94
N TYR A 133 1.73 9.14 5.10
CA TYR A 133 2.18 9.43 3.74
C TYR A 133 2.75 10.83 3.57
N GLY A 134 2.40 11.77 4.46
CA GLY A 134 2.82 13.17 4.39
C GLY A 134 2.34 13.84 3.10
N LYS A 135 3.24 14.56 2.43
CA LYS A 135 2.95 15.25 1.17
C LYS A 135 2.64 14.33 -0.03
N ASN A 136 2.97 13.05 0.08
CA ASN A 136 2.75 12.07 -0.98
C ASN A 136 1.36 11.42 -0.85
N LEU A 137 0.37 12.23 -0.56
CA LEU A 137 -1.03 11.86 -0.36
C LEU A 137 -1.91 12.62 -1.33
N ALA A 138 -2.65 11.90 -2.17
CA ALA A 138 -3.71 12.47 -3.00
C ALA A 138 -5.07 12.03 -2.44
N ARG A 139 -5.90 13.01 -2.08
CA ARG A 139 -7.24 12.72 -1.58
C ARG A 139 -8.25 12.72 -2.71
N ILE A 140 -9.12 11.70 -2.73
CA ILE A 140 -10.27 11.62 -3.62
C ILE A 140 -11.56 11.43 -2.82
N ARG A 141 -12.70 11.84 -3.40
CA ARG A 141 -14.03 11.65 -2.82
C ARG A 141 -14.86 10.59 -3.55
N GLY A 142 -14.42 10.16 -4.72
CA GLY A 142 -15.06 9.15 -5.53
C GLY A 142 -14.08 8.49 -6.49
N MET A 143 -14.44 7.31 -6.97
CA MET A 143 -13.60 6.50 -7.87
C MET A 143 -13.37 7.14 -9.24
N ASP A 144 -14.26 8.03 -9.68
CA ASP A 144 -14.11 8.84 -10.89
C ASP A 144 -12.84 9.72 -10.88
N GLN A 145 -12.33 10.08 -9.68
CA GLN A 145 -11.13 10.88 -9.49
C GLN A 145 -9.84 10.05 -9.44
N LEU A 146 -9.94 8.72 -9.34
CA LEU A 146 -8.79 7.84 -9.11
C LEU A 146 -7.71 7.97 -10.19
N ALA A 147 -8.10 7.89 -11.45
CA ALA A 147 -7.15 7.94 -12.57
C ALA A 147 -6.37 9.27 -12.59
N ARG A 148 -7.06 10.38 -12.31
CA ARG A 148 -6.44 11.70 -12.23
C ARG A 148 -5.48 11.81 -11.05
N ALA A 149 -5.89 11.36 -9.86
CA ALA A 149 -5.07 11.41 -8.66
C ALA A 149 -3.80 10.55 -8.80
N ALA A 150 -3.94 9.31 -9.27
CA ALA A 150 -2.80 8.44 -9.54
C ALA A 150 -1.86 9.03 -10.60
N GLY A 151 -2.41 9.60 -11.68
CA GLY A 151 -1.64 10.27 -12.73
C GLY A 151 -0.85 11.46 -12.20
N GLN A 152 -1.41 12.26 -11.29
CA GLN A 152 -0.72 13.38 -10.66
C GLN A 152 0.43 12.92 -9.77
N LEU A 153 0.25 11.85 -8.97
CA LEU A 153 1.32 11.27 -8.16
C LEU A 153 2.47 10.75 -9.04
N ILE A 154 2.15 10.03 -10.12
CA ILE A 154 3.15 9.54 -11.06
C ILE A 154 3.92 10.72 -11.70
N GLN A 155 3.21 11.74 -12.16
CA GLN A 155 3.86 12.92 -12.76
C GLN A 155 4.75 13.67 -11.77
N HIS A 156 4.32 13.79 -10.51
CA HIS A 156 5.11 14.40 -9.44
C HIS A 156 6.43 13.66 -9.25
N GLU A 157 6.37 12.33 -9.14
CA GLU A 157 7.57 11.51 -8.96
C GLU A 157 8.50 11.55 -10.18
N ILE A 158 7.94 11.52 -11.40
CA ILE A 158 8.76 11.63 -12.63
C ILE A 158 9.51 12.96 -12.67
N ARG A 159 8.90 14.07 -12.29
CA ARG A 159 9.55 15.39 -12.24
C ARG A 159 10.67 15.42 -11.20
N ALA A 160 10.43 14.89 -10.01
CA ALA A 160 11.42 14.79 -8.94
C ALA A 160 12.64 13.90 -9.31
N LEU A 161 12.55 13.14 -10.39
CA LEU A 161 13.64 12.30 -10.91
C LEU A 161 14.48 13.02 -11.96
N GLY A 162 13.99 14.14 -12.52
CA GLY A 162 14.66 14.93 -13.57
C GLY A 162 15.48 16.10 -13.04
N ASP A 163 15.31 16.39 -11.75
CA ASP A 163 16.09 17.38 -11.00
C ASP A 163 17.25 16.70 -10.27
#